data_6334dd8a6c0708e371a516652915c8ff
#
_entry.id   6334dd8a6c0708e371a516652915c8ff
#
_cell.length_a   1.000
_cell.length_b   1.000
_cell.length_c   1.000
_cell.angle_alpha   90.00
_cell.angle_beta   90.00
_cell.angle_gamma   90.00
#
_symmetry.space_group_name_H-M   'P 1'
#
loop_
_entity.id
_entity.type
_entity.pdbx_description
1 polymer ?
#
loop_
_entity_poly.entity_id
_entity_poly.type
_entity_poly.pdbx_seq_one_letter_code
_entity_poly.pdbx_strand_id
1 'polypeptide(L)'
;MRGSSVVFLALAAVGLIAMGCRPNESGLSLLAECDFEKGGAESWQPNDPAHWRVVNDGGSMVYELTAAGEPSRVRAPTSWSLWAGRDVASFEFSGRVRCQTDPATVVRDMCIFFHFQDPAHFYYVHFAGSSDGVHNIIGLVDGADRIKINAEPAGTSIFRLTDREWHAFKVVCDAETGEIRAYLDDMTKPVLTARDRTLGRGLVGVGSFDDTGAFDDLKLRGAGK
;
A
#
# COMPACT_ATOMS: atom_id res chain seq x y z
N MET A 1 54.29 -54.01 19.52
CA MET A 1 53.93 -52.60 19.29
C MET A 1 52.46 -52.57 18.84
N ARG A 2 51.55 -52.14 19.73
CA ARG A 2 50.11 -52.09 19.43
C ARG A 2 49.75 -50.66 19.18
N GLY A 3 49.35 -50.31 17.92
CA GLY A 3 48.86 -49.01 17.55
C GLY A 3 47.37 -48.87 17.91
N SER A 4 47.05 -47.90 18.77
CA SER A 4 45.68 -47.53 19.10
C SER A 4 45.17 -46.48 18.11
N SER A 5 44.15 -46.85 17.33
CA SER A 5 43.43 -45.87 16.47
C SER A 5 42.40 -45.14 17.31
N VAL A 6 42.55 -43.83 17.36
CA VAL A 6 41.54 -42.91 18.00
C VAL A 6 40.58 -42.51 16.89
N VAL A 7 39.30 -42.87 17.07
CA VAL A 7 38.19 -42.45 16.19
C VAL A 7 37.64 -41.12 16.75
N PHE A 8 37.79 -40.04 16.00
CA PHE A 8 37.12 -38.76 16.33
C PHE A 8 35.69 -38.80 15.80
N LEU A 9 34.75 -38.77 16.71
CA LEU A 9 33.35 -38.60 16.40
C LEU A 9 33.04 -37.10 16.27
N ALA A 10 32.77 -36.62 15.07
CA ALA A 10 32.34 -35.24 14.83
C ALA A 10 30.84 -35.14 15.11
N LEU A 11 30.46 -34.43 16.18
CA LEU A 11 29.07 -34.03 16.43
C LEU A 11 28.73 -32.86 15.49
N ALA A 12 27.88 -33.11 14.50
CA ALA A 12 27.25 -32.04 13.74
C ALA A 12 26.12 -31.40 14.56
N ALA A 13 26.34 -30.19 15.05
CA ALA A 13 25.29 -29.39 15.67
C ALA A 13 24.36 -28.83 14.56
N VAL A 14 23.17 -29.38 14.44
CA VAL A 14 22.10 -28.80 13.59
C VAL A 14 21.55 -27.60 14.33
N GLY A 15 21.98 -26.41 13.91
CA GLY A 15 21.41 -25.16 14.41
C GLY A 15 19.98 -24.99 13.86
N LEU A 16 18.98 -25.12 14.74
CA LEU A 16 17.62 -24.68 14.45
C LEU A 16 17.64 -23.16 14.31
N ILE A 17 17.56 -22.65 13.08
CA ILE A 17 17.27 -21.24 12.83
C ILE A 17 15.80 -21.03 13.18
N ALA A 18 15.53 -20.56 14.39
CA ALA A 18 14.22 -20.05 14.75
C ALA A 18 13.96 -18.83 13.85
N MET A 19 13.01 -18.96 12.92
CA MET A 19 12.41 -17.84 12.21
C MET A 19 11.65 -17.01 13.26
N GLY A 20 12.37 -16.14 13.97
CA GLY A 20 11.78 -15.18 14.87
C GLY A 20 10.94 -14.20 14.06
N CYS A 21 9.61 -14.20 14.28
CA CYS A 21 8.77 -13.07 13.91
C CYS A 21 9.45 -11.79 14.42
N ARG A 22 9.92 -10.92 13.52
CA ARG A 22 10.39 -9.61 13.92
C ARG A 22 9.22 -8.87 14.59
N PRO A 23 9.41 -8.28 15.76
CA PRO A 23 8.35 -7.49 16.37
C PRO A 23 7.97 -6.37 15.40
N ASN A 24 6.67 -6.11 15.30
CA ASN A 24 6.11 -5.01 14.53
C ASN A 24 6.72 -3.69 15.02
N GLU A 25 7.51 -3.01 14.19
CA GLU A 25 8.23 -1.78 14.57
C GLU A 25 7.29 -0.64 14.99
N SER A 26 6.03 -0.69 14.57
CA SER A 26 5.03 0.35 14.87
C SER A 26 4.31 0.15 16.21
N GLY A 27 4.39 -1.02 16.85
CA GLY A 27 3.59 -1.34 18.05
C GLY A 27 2.08 -1.42 17.79
N LEU A 28 1.64 -1.33 16.53
CA LEU A 28 0.23 -1.34 16.13
C LEU A 28 -0.31 -2.76 16.02
N SER A 29 -1.55 -2.99 16.49
CA SER A 29 -2.24 -4.28 16.40
C SER A 29 -2.78 -4.53 15.00
N LEU A 30 -2.82 -5.79 14.57
CA LEU A 30 -3.52 -6.17 13.35
C LEU A 30 -5.03 -5.96 13.55
N LEU A 31 -5.65 -5.13 12.70
CA LEU A 31 -7.08 -4.82 12.72
C LEU A 31 -7.85 -5.60 11.66
N ALA A 32 -7.23 -5.84 10.50
CA ALA A 32 -7.83 -6.58 9.40
C ALA A 32 -6.77 -7.07 8.41
N GLU A 33 -7.08 -8.17 7.71
CA GLU A 33 -6.35 -8.66 6.55
C GLU A 33 -7.35 -9.21 5.52
N CYS A 34 -6.99 -9.11 4.24
CA CYS A 34 -7.78 -9.60 3.12
C CYS A 34 -6.86 -10.01 1.97
N ASP A 35 -6.88 -11.31 1.64
CA ASP A 35 -6.16 -11.92 0.52
C ASP A 35 -7.12 -12.38 -0.60
N PHE A 36 -8.40 -12.10 -0.47
CA PHE A 36 -9.48 -12.42 -1.38
C PHE A 36 -9.69 -13.92 -1.69
N GLU A 37 -8.89 -14.84 -1.16
CA GLU A 37 -8.94 -16.29 -1.47
C GLU A 37 -10.24 -16.97 -1.03
N LYS A 38 -10.88 -16.44 0.00
CA LYS A 38 -12.13 -16.97 0.57
C LYS A 38 -13.29 -15.98 0.52
N GLY A 39 -13.26 -15.04 -0.42
CA GLY A 39 -14.15 -13.88 -0.46
C GLY A 39 -13.47 -12.64 0.15
N GLY A 40 -14.25 -11.73 0.74
CA GLY A 40 -13.73 -10.52 1.39
C GLY A 40 -14.02 -9.25 0.60
N ALA A 41 -14.44 -9.34 -0.66
CA ALA A 41 -14.87 -8.19 -1.44
C ALA A 41 -16.04 -7.43 -0.81
N GLU A 42 -16.89 -8.12 -0.05
CA GLU A 42 -18.02 -7.54 0.70
C GLU A 42 -17.59 -6.58 1.82
N SER A 43 -16.34 -6.66 2.24
CA SER A 43 -15.73 -5.73 3.18
C SER A 43 -15.25 -4.44 2.53
N TRP A 44 -15.36 -4.32 1.22
CA TRP A 44 -14.91 -3.17 0.45
C TRP A 44 -16.08 -2.40 -0.13
N GLN A 45 -15.96 -1.09 -0.17
CA GLN A 45 -16.96 -0.15 -0.66
C GLN A 45 -16.40 0.62 -1.86
N PRO A 46 -16.52 0.08 -3.08
CA PRO A 46 -16.10 0.78 -4.28
C PRO A 46 -17.06 1.95 -4.58
N ASN A 47 -16.51 3.04 -5.14
CA ASN A 47 -17.32 4.16 -5.60
C ASN A 47 -18.19 3.80 -6.81
N ASP A 48 -17.74 2.88 -7.65
CA ASP A 48 -18.53 2.26 -8.70
C ASP A 48 -18.34 0.73 -8.68
N PRO A 49 -19.31 -0.03 -8.15
CA PRO A 49 -19.19 -1.49 -8.06
C PRO A 49 -19.03 -2.20 -9.41
N ALA A 50 -19.43 -1.59 -10.51
CA ALA A 50 -19.31 -2.18 -11.85
C ALA A 50 -17.85 -2.23 -12.34
N HIS A 51 -16.97 -1.42 -11.75
CA HIS A 51 -15.56 -1.34 -12.12
C HIS A 51 -14.66 -2.23 -11.26
N TRP A 52 -15.21 -2.94 -10.27
CA TRP A 52 -14.42 -3.74 -9.34
C TRP A 52 -14.89 -5.19 -9.32
N ARG A 53 -13.96 -6.12 -9.26
CA ARG A 53 -14.26 -7.55 -9.16
C ARG A 53 -13.11 -8.34 -8.52
N VAL A 54 -13.42 -9.50 -7.97
CA VAL A 54 -12.42 -10.49 -7.57
C VAL A 54 -12.22 -11.45 -8.73
N VAL A 55 -10.97 -11.67 -9.13
CA VAL A 55 -10.60 -12.55 -10.25
C VAL A 55 -9.44 -13.46 -9.86
N ASN A 56 -9.33 -14.61 -10.53
CA ASN A 56 -8.15 -15.47 -10.41
C ASN A 56 -7.03 -14.94 -11.31
N ASP A 57 -5.88 -14.67 -10.71
CA ASP A 57 -4.66 -14.23 -11.37
C ASP A 57 -3.53 -15.22 -11.09
N GLY A 58 -3.33 -16.16 -12.00
CA GLY A 58 -2.25 -17.14 -11.90
C GLY A 58 -2.32 -18.08 -10.69
N GLY A 59 -3.50 -18.27 -10.11
CA GLY A 59 -3.74 -19.15 -8.97
C GLY A 59 -3.97 -18.43 -7.65
N SER A 60 -3.91 -17.09 -7.61
CA SER A 60 -4.31 -16.23 -6.49
C SER A 60 -5.56 -15.44 -6.84
N MET A 61 -6.48 -15.27 -5.89
CA MET A 61 -7.63 -14.39 -6.05
C MET A 61 -7.20 -12.96 -5.73
N VAL A 62 -7.49 -12.02 -6.63
CA VAL A 62 -7.06 -10.63 -6.49
C VAL A 62 -8.22 -9.67 -6.69
N TYR A 63 -8.15 -8.48 -6.12
CA TYR A 63 -9.16 -7.42 -6.27
C TYR A 63 -8.77 -6.47 -7.39
N GLU A 64 -9.51 -6.52 -8.49
CA GLU A 64 -9.19 -5.86 -9.74
C GLU A 64 -10.09 -4.63 -9.98
N LEU A 65 -9.45 -3.49 -10.30
CA LEU A 65 -10.06 -2.30 -10.89
C LEU A 65 -9.98 -2.42 -12.42
N THR A 66 -11.12 -2.50 -13.10
CA THR A 66 -11.24 -2.81 -14.52
C THR A 66 -11.46 -1.60 -15.42
N ALA A 67 -11.84 -0.45 -14.84
CA ALA A 67 -12.07 0.79 -15.57
C ALA A 67 -11.87 2.01 -14.67
N ALA A 68 -11.48 3.12 -15.28
CA ALA A 68 -11.43 4.42 -14.60
C ALA A 68 -12.83 4.88 -14.16
N GLY A 69 -12.89 5.65 -13.09
CA GLY A 69 -14.11 6.33 -12.67
C GLY A 69 -14.36 7.64 -13.42
N GLU A 70 -15.53 8.22 -13.21
CA GLU A 70 -15.87 9.52 -13.77
C GLU A 70 -15.12 10.65 -13.02
N PRO A 71 -14.62 11.68 -13.75
CA PRO A 71 -13.99 12.82 -13.12
C PRO A 71 -14.91 13.51 -12.11
N SER A 72 -14.37 13.83 -10.94
CA SER A 72 -15.12 14.57 -9.91
C SER A 72 -15.07 16.09 -10.14
N ARG A 73 -15.84 16.84 -9.34
CA ARG A 73 -15.83 18.32 -9.36
C ARG A 73 -14.44 18.88 -9.04
N VAL A 74 -13.71 18.25 -8.16
CA VAL A 74 -12.33 18.60 -7.82
C VAL A 74 -11.36 17.65 -8.52
N ARG A 75 -10.17 18.11 -8.88
CA ARG A 75 -9.15 17.25 -9.46
C ARG A 75 -8.58 16.29 -8.42
N ALA A 76 -9.03 15.06 -8.47
CA ALA A 76 -8.71 14.01 -7.51
C ALA A 76 -8.70 12.64 -8.23
N PRO A 77 -8.17 11.56 -7.63
CA PRO A 77 -8.34 10.20 -8.14
C PRO A 77 -9.81 9.88 -8.37
N THR A 78 -10.12 9.17 -9.47
CA THR A 78 -11.51 8.94 -9.91
C THR A 78 -12.06 7.60 -9.45
N SER A 79 -11.19 6.65 -9.13
CA SER A 79 -11.58 5.30 -8.71
C SER A 79 -11.03 4.98 -7.34
N TRP A 80 -11.90 4.55 -6.44
CA TRP A 80 -11.50 4.06 -5.12
C TRP A 80 -12.41 2.93 -4.65
N SER A 81 -11.86 2.07 -3.79
CA SER A 81 -12.61 1.14 -2.97
C SER A 81 -12.09 1.24 -1.54
N LEU A 82 -12.97 1.50 -0.57
CA LEU A 82 -12.64 1.75 0.83
C LEU A 82 -12.88 0.52 1.67
N TRP A 83 -12.02 0.26 2.65
CA TRP A 83 -12.22 -0.83 3.60
C TRP A 83 -13.28 -0.45 4.63
N ALA A 84 -14.46 -1.05 4.51
CA ALA A 84 -15.64 -0.73 5.30
C ALA A 84 -15.39 -0.88 6.81
N GLY A 85 -15.83 0.10 7.60
CA GLY A 85 -15.73 0.06 9.06
C GLY A 85 -14.30 0.12 9.62
N ARG A 86 -13.31 0.45 8.81
CA ARG A 86 -11.91 0.54 9.20
C ARG A 86 -11.43 2.00 9.31
N ASP A 87 -12.13 2.77 10.13
CA ASP A 87 -11.75 4.14 10.46
C ASP A 87 -10.58 4.14 11.44
N VAL A 88 -9.44 4.68 11.02
CA VAL A 88 -8.18 4.70 11.77
C VAL A 88 -7.60 6.10 11.85
N ALA A 89 -6.84 6.37 12.92
CA ALA A 89 -6.02 7.56 13.07
C ALA A 89 -4.55 7.22 12.77
N SER A 90 -3.80 6.68 13.72
CA SER A 90 -2.45 6.15 13.44
C SER A 90 -2.56 4.72 12.92
N PHE A 91 -1.87 4.42 11.82
CA PHE A 91 -2.00 3.13 11.13
C PHE A 91 -0.75 2.76 10.33
N GLU A 92 -0.69 1.48 9.98
CA GLU A 92 0.11 0.90 8.91
C GLU A 92 -0.83 0.14 7.98
N PHE A 93 -0.88 0.54 6.71
CA PHE A 93 -1.64 -0.14 5.66
C PHE A 93 -0.67 -0.65 4.60
N SER A 94 -0.71 -1.95 4.32
CA SER A 94 0.22 -2.61 3.42
C SER A 94 -0.48 -3.63 2.54
N GLY A 95 0.18 -4.03 1.47
CA GLY A 95 -0.30 -5.03 0.54
C GLY A 95 0.56 -5.12 -0.71
N ARG A 96 -0.01 -5.72 -1.76
CA ARG A 96 0.57 -5.74 -3.10
C ARG A 96 -0.31 -4.94 -4.06
N VAL A 97 0.31 -4.30 -5.03
CA VAL A 97 -0.34 -3.51 -6.07
C VAL A 97 0.30 -3.80 -7.42
N ARG A 98 -0.50 -3.84 -8.48
CA ARG A 98 -0.04 -3.98 -9.86
C ARG A 98 -0.83 -3.05 -10.76
N CYS A 99 -0.16 -2.19 -11.51
CA CYS A 99 -0.78 -1.42 -12.58
C CYS A 99 -0.85 -2.24 -13.85
N GLN A 100 -2.05 -2.41 -14.44
CA GLN A 100 -2.28 -3.21 -15.65
C GLN A 100 -2.26 -2.38 -16.93
N THR A 101 -2.33 -1.07 -16.84
CA THR A 101 -2.21 -0.15 -17.97
C THR A 101 -0.89 -0.37 -18.72
N ASP A 102 -0.88 -0.11 -20.01
CA ASP A 102 0.30 -0.32 -20.86
C ASP A 102 1.53 0.40 -20.31
N PRO A 103 2.68 -0.28 -20.11
CA PRO A 103 3.92 0.33 -19.66
C PRO A 103 4.41 1.51 -20.54
N ALA A 104 3.98 1.58 -21.81
CA ALA A 104 4.24 2.73 -22.66
C ALA A 104 3.49 4.01 -22.23
N THR A 105 2.47 3.89 -21.38
CA THR A 105 1.76 5.02 -20.77
C THR A 105 2.62 5.60 -19.65
N VAL A 106 3.29 6.70 -19.93
CA VAL A 106 4.31 7.29 -19.03
C VAL A 106 3.73 7.72 -17.67
N VAL A 107 2.47 8.13 -17.64
CA VAL A 107 1.79 8.66 -16.44
C VAL A 107 0.92 7.63 -15.70
N ARG A 108 0.97 6.37 -16.11
CA ARG A 108 0.21 5.27 -15.47
C ARG A 108 0.38 5.27 -13.96
N ASP A 109 -0.69 4.93 -13.23
CA ASP A 109 -0.69 5.06 -11.77
C ASP A 109 -1.53 4.02 -11.02
N MET A 110 -1.28 3.96 -9.71
CA MET A 110 -2.15 3.34 -8.71
C MET A 110 -2.14 4.20 -7.44
N CYS A 111 -3.26 4.24 -6.72
CA CYS A 111 -3.43 5.07 -5.53
C CYS A 111 -3.73 4.23 -4.28
N ILE A 112 -3.16 4.64 -3.15
CA ILE A 112 -3.49 4.12 -1.82
C ILE A 112 -4.09 5.26 -1.00
N PHE A 113 -5.36 5.11 -0.62
CA PHE A 113 -6.12 6.13 0.11
C PHE A 113 -6.01 5.93 1.62
N PHE A 114 -6.02 7.02 2.36
CA PHE A 114 -6.09 6.99 3.82
C PHE A 114 -6.74 8.27 4.39
N HIS A 115 -7.20 8.16 5.63
CA HIS A 115 -8.02 9.18 6.28
C HIS A 115 -9.15 9.69 5.37
N PHE A 116 -9.74 8.76 4.61
CA PHE A 116 -10.83 9.08 3.71
C PHE A 116 -12.10 9.32 4.54
N GLN A 117 -12.60 10.55 4.53
CA GLN A 117 -13.81 10.98 5.22
C GLN A 117 -15.00 11.04 4.26
N ASP A 118 -14.77 11.61 3.08
CA ASP A 118 -15.73 11.72 1.98
C ASP A 118 -14.98 12.00 0.66
N PRO A 119 -15.65 12.03 -0.52
CA PRO A 119 -15.00 12.25 -1.81
C PRO A 119 -14.28 13.59 -1.99
N ALA A 120 -14.41 14.52 -1.04
CA ALA A 120 -13.73 15.82 -1.05
C ALA A 120 -12.67 15.96 0.06
N HIS A 121 -12.55 14.98 0.97
CA HIS A 121 -11.64 15.07 2.12
C HIS A 121 -10.91 13.74 2.34
N PHE A 122 -9.69 13.62 1.83
CA PHE A 122 -8.84 12.44 1.98
C PHE A 122 -7.37 12.71 1.63
N TYR A 123 -6.48 11.85 2.10
CA TYR A 123 -5.14 11.72 1.57
C TYR A 123 -5.03 10.52 0.63
N TYR A 124 -4.04 10.59 -0.25
CA TYR A 124 -3.65 9.43 -1.05
C TYR A 124 -2.15 9.43 -1.35
N VAL A 125 -1.57 8.25 -1.48
CA VAL A 125 -0.26 8.06 -2.10
C VAL A 125 -0.51 7.76 -3.55
N HIS A 126 0.16 8.49 -4.44
CA HIS A 126 0.11 8.31 -5.88
C HIS A 126 1.41 7.65 -6.34
N PHE A 127 1.37 6.36 -6.61
CA PHE A 127 2.46 5.63 -7.23
C PHE A 127 2.28 5.69 -8.74
N ALA A 128 3.23 6.23 -9.48
CA ALA A 128 3.09 6.48 -10.91
C ALA A 128 4.34 6.10 -11.72
N GLY A 129 4.16 5.99 -13.05
CA GLY A 129 5.23 5.72 -13.99
C GLY A 129 6.20 6.90 -14.21
N SER A 130 5.81 8.12 -13.85
CA SER A 130 6.65 9.31 -13.89
C SER A 130 6.67 10.04 -12.54
N SER A 131 7.62 10.95 -12.36
CA SER A 131 7.71 11.80 -11.17
C SER A 131 7.80 13.26 -11.56
N ASP A 132 6.85 14.04 -11.07
CA ASP A 132 6.76 15.50 -11.28
C ASP A 132 5.97 16.18 -10.15
N GLY A 133 5.39 17.34 -10.40
CA GLY A 133 4.59 18.08 -9.41
C GLY A 133 3.27 17.40 -9.02
N VAL A 134 2.82 16.37 -9.75
CA VAL A 134 1.51 15.74 -9.58
C VAL A 134 1.55 14.21 -9.60
N HIS A 135 2.68 13.61 -9.98
CA HIS A 135 2.88 12.15 -9.99
C HIS A 135 3.97 11.76 -9.00
N ASN A 136 3.88 10.54 -8.44
CA ASN A 136 4.70 10.06 -7.34
C ASN A 136 4.67 11.04 -6.15
N ILE A 137 3.48 11.26 -5.62
CA ILE A 137 3.22 12.22 -4.55
C ILE A 137 2.44 11.59 -3.39
N ILE A 138 2.51 12.24 -2.24
CA ILE A 138 1.46 12.17 -1.22
C ILE A 138 0.57 13.40 -1.48
N GLY A 139 -0.69 13.16 -1.82
CA GLY A 139 -1.67 14.19 -2.15
C GLY A 139 -2.69 14.36 -1.02
N LEU A 140 -3.12 15.60 -0.82
CA LEU A 140 -4.26 15.98 0.01
C LEU A 140 -5.36 16.54 -0.89
N VAL A 141 -6.58 16.06 -0.70
CA VAL A 141 -7.83 16.65 -1.19
C VAL A 141 -8.58 17.16 0.05
N ASP A 142 -8.87 18.46 0.07
CA ASP A 142 -9.55 19.14 1.19
C ASP A 142 -10.51 20.19 0.65
N GLY A 143 -11.62 19.73 0.07
CA GLY A 143 -12.68 20.57 -0.52
C GLY A 143 -12.27 21.27 -1.84
N ALA A 144 -11.05 21.07 -2.32
CA ALA A 144 -10.49 21.71 -3.51
C ALA A 144 -9.65 20.70 -4.31
N ASP A 145 -9.11 21.13 -5.48
CA ASP A 145 -8.18 20.33 -6.26
C ASP A 145 -7.00 19.85 -5.39
N ARG A 146 -6.58 18.63 -5.65
CA ARG A 146 -5.46 18.00 -4.92
C ARG A 146 -4.23 18.91 -4.84
N ILE A 147 -3.55 18.86 -3.71
CA ILE A 147 -2.24 19.46 -3.53
C ILE A 147 -1.21 18.39 -3.13
N LYS A 148 0.03 18.56 -3.60
CA LYS A 148 1.17 17.77 -3.16
C LYS A 148 1.62 18.24 -1.78
N ILE A 149 1.76 17.32 -0.83
CA ILE A 149 2.20 17.64 0.55
C ILE A 149 3.55 16.99 0.93
N ASN A 150 4.08 16.07 0.12
CA ASN A 150 5.39 15.49 0.41
C ASN A 150 6.53 16.46 0.07
N ALA A 151 7.60 16.38 0.88
CA ALA A 151 8.87 17.00 0.52
C ALA A 151 9.43 16.35 -0.75
N GLU A 152 10.24 17.10 -1.50
CA GLU A 152 10.99 16.51 -2.61
C GLU A 152 11.88 15.39 -2.08
N PRO A 153 11.94 14.22 -2.77
CA PRO A 153 12.77 13.13 -2.33
C PRO A 153 14.23 13.59 -2.29
N ALA A 154 14.90 13.34 -1.17
CA ALA A 154 16.31 13.59 -1.05
C ALA A 154 17.08 12.62 -1.96
N GLY A 155 17.65 13.11 -3.05
CA GLY A 155 18.43 12.32 -3.99
C GLY A 155 17.64 11.81 -5.20
N THR A 156 18.33 11.07 -6.08
CA THR A 156 17.84 10.62 -7.39
C THR A 156 17.08 9.30 -7.34
N SER A 157 16.67 8.81 -6.16
CA SER A 157 15.95 7.54 -6.03
C SER A 157 14.47 7.74 -6.35
N ILE A 158 14.18 7.88 -7.63
CA ILE A 158 12.83 7.98 -8.15
C ILE A 158 12.32 6.56 -8.40
N PHE A 159 11.40 6.07 -7.54
CA PHE A 159 10.65 4.86 -7.82
C PHE A 159 9.64 5.13 -8.94
N ARG A 160 9.29 4.10 -9.71
CA ARG A 160 8.33 4.23 -10.83
C ARG A 160 7.59 2.91 -11.03
N LEU A 161 6.28 2.99 -11.25
CA LEU A 161 5.49 1.87 -11.76
C LEU A 161 5.63 1.78 -13.28
N THR A 162 6.71 1.16 -13.76
CA THR A 162 7.04 1.11 -15.19
C THR A 162 6.76 -0.24 -15.86
N ASP A 163 6.31 -1.24 -15.11
CA ASP A 163 6.04 -2.60 -15.58
C ASP A 163 4.64 -3.07 -15.15
N ARG A 164 4.33 -4.34 -15.35
CA ARG A 164 3.10 -5.00 -14.93
C ARG A 164 3.34 -6.04 -13.83
N GLU A 165 4.43 -5.90 -13.10
CA GLU A 165 4.76 -6.79 -12.00
C GLU A 165 4.02 -6.38 -10.72
N TRP A 166 3.98 -7.28 -9.76
CA TRP A 166 3.46 -7.03 -8.44
C TRP A 166 4.49 -6.28 -7.58
N HIS A 167 4.11 -5.14 -7.06
CA HIS A 167 4.91 -4.34 -6.14
C HIS A 167 4.33 -4.41 -4.73
N ALA A 168 5.17 -4.58 -3.74
CA ALA A 168 4.76 -4.44 -2.35
C ALA A 168 4.64 -2.95 -2.00
N PHE A 169 3.57 -2.57 -1.30
CA PHE A 169 3.42 -1.22 -0.77
C PHE A 169 3.20 -1.23 0.74
N LYS A 170 3.54 -0.11 1.37
CA LYS A 170 3.20 0.18 2.77
C LYS A 170 3.03 1.68 2.95
N VAL A 171 1.96 2.09 3.61
CA VAL A 171 1.72 3.47 4.06
C VAL A 171 1.62 3.47 5.58
N VAL A 172 2.39 4.33 6.22
CA VAL A 172 2.38 4.53 7.67
C VAL A 172 2.00 5.97 7.96
N CYS A 173 1.03 6.17 8.83
CA CYS A 173 0.65 7.49 9.32
C CYS A 173 0.64 7.49 10.85
N ASP A 174 1.31 8.47 11.43
CA ASP A 174 1.21 8.81 12.83
C ASP A 174 0.36 10.09 12.95
N ALA A 175 -0.89 9.94 13.36
CA ALA A 175 -1.83 11.06 13.44
C ALA A 175 -1.47 12.07 14.54
N GLU A 176 -0.69 11.68 15.56
CA GLU A 176 -0.26 12.58 16.64
C GLU A 176 0.81 13.55 16.13
N THR A 177 1.80 13.04 15.40
CA THR A 177 2.90 13.85 14.85
C THR A 177 2.60 14.42 13.48
N GLY A 178 1.63 13.81 12.75
CA GLY A 178 1.31 14.09 11.36
C GLY A 178 2.32 13.49 10.36
N GLU A 179 3.23 12.64 10.83
CA GLU A 179 4.21 12.00 9.95
C GLU A 179 3.55 10.96 9.05
N ILE A 180 3.80 11.05 7.76
CA ILE A 180 3.32 10.13 6.74
C ILE A 180 4.51 9.57 5.97
N ARG A 181 4.59 8.24 5.83
CA ARG A 181 5.66 7.55 5.11
C ARG A 181 5.05 6.53 4.15
N ALA A 182 5.44 6.59 2.89
CA ALA A 182 5.05 5.62 1.88
C ALA A 182 6.26 4.84 1.37
N TYR A 183 6.07 3.54 1.18
CA TYR A 183 7.09 2.58 0.78
C TYR A 183 6.60 1.83 -0.47
N LEU A 184 7.54 1.51 -1.36
CA LEU A 184 7.31 0.64 -2.50
C LEU A 184 8.51 -0.30 -2.65
N ASP A 185 8.27 -1.62 -2.64
CA ASP A 185 9.22 -2.74 -2.70
C ASP A 185 10.20 -2.81 -1.52
N ASP A 186 10.93 -1.74 -1.22
CA ASP A 186 11.78 -1.67 -0.02
C ASP A 186 10.97 -1.20 1.19
N MET A 187 10.54 -2.14 2.03
CA MET A 187 9.73 -1.84 3.22
C MET A 187 10.52 -1.20 4.36
N THR A 188 11.82 -0.96 4.19
CA THR A 188 12.69 -0.35 5.22
C THR A 188 12.99 1.11 4.94
N LYS A 189 12.96 1.52 3.66
CA LYS A 189 13.26 2.89 3.23
C LYS A 189 12.04 3.53 2.57
N PRO A 190 11.45 4.58 3.15
CA PRO A 190 10.33 5.26 2.51
C PRO A 190 10.76 5.93 1.20
N VAL A 191 9.90 5.82 0.19
CA VAL A 191 10.08 6.48 -1.11
C VAL A 191 9.47 7.88 -1.11
N LEU A 192 8.44 8.11 -0.27
CA LEU A 192 7.84 9.43 -0.05
C LEU A 192 7.62 9.66 1.44
N THR A 193 7.81 10.91 1.88
CA THR A 193 7.51 11.34 3.24
C THR A 193 6.80 12.68 3.23
N ALA A 194 5.86 12.87 4.16
CA ALA A 194 5.18 14.14 4.37
C ALA A 194 4.95 14.37 5.86
N ARG A 195 4.55 15.59 6.20
CA ARG A 195 4.06 15.93 7.53
C ARG A 195 2.85 16.83 7.39
N ASP A 196 1.68 16.28 7.72
CA ASP A 196 0.40 16.98 7.63
C ASP A 196 -0.58 16.43 8.67
N ARG A 197 -1.48 17.28 9.18
CA ARG A 197 -2.47 16.95 10.22
C ARG A 197 -3.86 17.48 9.89
N THR A 198 -4.10 17.86 8.63
CA THR A 198 -5.39 18.42 8.19
C THR A 198 -6.51 17.40 8.42
N LEU A 199 -6.29 16.13 8.05
CA LEU A 199 -7.26 15.07 8.26
C LEU A 199 -6.67 14.08 9.29
N GLY A 200 -7.28 14.02 10.48
CA GLY A 200 -6.72 13.26 11.60
C GLY A 200 -7.10 11.78 11.64
N ARG A 201 -8.13 11.37 10.86
CA ARG A 201 -8.64 9.98 10.80
C ARG A 201 -9.57 9.79 9.61
N GLY A 202 -9.85 8.54 9.29
CA GLY A 202 -10.80 8.11 8.26
C GLY A 202 -10.51 6.68 7.78
N LEU A 203 -11.17 6.28 6.71
CA LEU A 203 -11.01 4.95 6.12
C LEU A 203 -9.69 4.87 5.34
N VAL A 204 -9.23 3.63 5.16
CA VAL A 204 -8.17 3.29 4.17
C VAL A 204 -8.80 2.69 2.92
N GLY A 205 -8.10 2.76 1.80
CA GLY A 205 -8.60 2.23 0.54
C GLY A 205 -7.53 2.11 -0.54
N VAL A 206 -7.95 1.56 -1.66
CA VAL A 206 -7.11 1.35 -2.85
C VAL A 206 -7.83 1.87 -4.10
N GLY A 207 -7.09 2.18 -5.16
CA GLY A 207 -7.66 2.63 -6.42
C GLY A 207 -6.65 3.23 -7.39
N SER A 208 -7.10 4.17 -8.23
CA SER A 208 -6.29 4.84 -9.24
C SER A 208 -6.84 6.22 -9.58
N PHE A 209 -6.02 7.01 -10.23
CA PHE A 209 -6.46 8.28 -10.77
C PHE A 209 -7.34 8.05 -12.02
N ASP A 210 -6.81 7.34 -13.01
CA ASP A 210 -7.49 7.04 -14.28
C ASP A 210 -7.00 5.74 -14.96
N ASP A 211 -6.28 4.88 -14.23
CA ASP A 211 -5.73 3.63 -14.74
C ASP A 211 -6.45 2.39 -14.17
N THR A 212 -6.07 1.22 -14.67
CA THR A 212 -6.56 -0.08 -14.21
C THR A 212 -5.46 -0.86 -13.50
N GLY A 213 -5.84 -1.75 -12.58
CA GLY A 213 -4.86 -2.51 -11.83
C GLY A 213 -5.48 -3.50 -10.85
N ALA A 214 -4.64 -4.11 -10.03
CA ALA A 214 -5.08 -5.09 -9.06
C ALA A 214 -4.36 -4.91 -7.72
N PHE A 215 -5.03 -5.38 -6.66
CA PHE A 215 -4.56 -5.31 -5.28
C PHE A 215 -4.74 -6.66 -4.61
N ASP A 216 -3.82 -6.99 -3.67
CA ASP A 216 -3.87 -8.24 -2.94
C ASP A 216 -3.05 -8.17 -1.64
N ASP A 217 -3.19 -9.21 -0.79
CA ASP A 217 -2.48 -9.34 0.49
C ASP A 217 -2.63 -8.11 1.42
N LEU A 218 -3.82 -7.49 1.42
CA LEU A 218 -4.06 -6.24 2.12
C LEU A 218 -4.10 -6.45 3.64
N LYS A 219 -3.34 -5.63 4.38
CA LYS A 219 -3.23 -5.70 5.85
C LYS A 219 -3.31 -4.30 6.44
N LEU A 220 -4.18 -4.15 7.43
CA LEU A 220 -4.33 -2.92 8.19
C LEU A 220 -3.96 -3.17 9.65
N ARG A 221 -3.03 -2.38 10.16
CA ARG A 221 -2.68 -2.29 11.58
C ARG A 221 -3.03 -0.90 12.09
N GLY A 222 -3.43 -0.82 13.33
CA GLY A 222 -3.79 0.44 13.96
C GLY A 222 -3.73 0.36 15.48
N ALA A 223 -3.89 1.51 16.15
CA ALA A 223 -4.12 1.51 17.58
C ALA A 223 -5.45 0.80 17.86
N GLY A 224 -5.45 -0.21 18.71
CA GLY A 224 -6.68 -0.83 19.21
C GLY A 224 -7.57 0.22 19.87
N LYS A 225 -8.90 0.04 19.74
CA LYS A 225 -9.86 0.85 20.50
C LYS A 225 -9.77 0.54 21.96
#